data_7b694dcc088c00ab2aa6f73919c61aac
#
_entry.id   7b694dcc088c00ab2aa6f73919c61aac
#
_cell.length_a   1.000
_cell.length_b   1.000
_cell.length_c   1.000
_cell.angle_alpha   90.00
_cell.angle_beta   90.00
_cell.angle_gamma   90.00
#
_symmetry.space_group_name_H-M   'P 1'
#
loop_
_entity.id
_entity.type
_entity.pdbx_description
1 polymer ?
#
loop_
_entity_poly.entity_id
_entity_poly.type
_entity_poly.pdbx_seq_one_letter_code
_entity_poly.pdbx_strand_id
1 'polypeptide(L)'
;MAVRKRQWRTRNGDMKEAWVVDYVDQEGDRHIETFQRKKDAEARAQQIGVDVRAGIHTAVSKSITVAQAAADWIRKVELDEREKSTVAHYRQHAKHITARLGNQKLARLTKPRIEAFCDDLLASISRPLARKVLTSLKSLLRDAHRRGNVAQNVAVDVKIGIDKRGRKKLKVGVDIPAPDEIKRLLGTVSGRLRPLLITATFTGLRASELRGLRWQDVDLHRSELHIHQRADRYNTIGKLKSEAAQRTIPFGPLVRNTLREWKLEYPRPFVEEVRQPHQAEHYVFPSVSGEIEHLSTIARALQTAMIQAGLTVAATDKDGKPIVDELGKPVFAAKYTGLHALRHFYASWCINSHQDGGLELPPKVVQARLGHASIVMTLDTYGHLFPRGDDGAELAAAEKALLA
;
A
#
# COMPACT_ATOMS: atom_id res chain seq x y z
N MET A 1 -42.98 -17.47 17.19
CA MET A 1 -42.63 -16.04 17.36
C MET A 1 -43.84 -15.28 17.84
N ALA A 2 -43.74 -14.52 18.90
CA ALA A 2 -44.83 -13.72 19.47
C ALA A 2 -44.37 -12.31 19.84
N VAL A 3 -45.24 -11.32 19.55
CA VAL A 3 -45.05 -9.92 20.00
C VAL A 3 -46.04 -9.68 21.09
N ARG A 4 -45.58 -9.37 22.30
CA ARG A 4 -46.48 -9.15 23.46
C ARG A 4 -45.99 -7.99 24.30
N LYS A 5 -46.91 -7.32 25.02
CA LYS A 5 -46.61 -6.30 25.99
C LYS A 5 -46.23 -7.00 27.31
N ARG A 6 -45.08 -6.61 27.88
CA ARG A 6 -44.64 -7.14 29.19
C ARG A 6 -44.50 -5.98 30.18
N GLN A 7 -45.00 -6.21 31.41
CA GLN A 7 -44.83 -5.27 32.51
C GLN A 7 -44.02 -5.96 33.64
N TRP A 8 -43.14 -5.20 34.27
CA TRP A 8 -42.36 -5.71 35.41
C TRP A 8 -42.02 -4.57 36.38
N ARG A 9 -41.80 -4.93 37.63
CA ARG A 9 -41.29 -3.97 38.63
C ARG A 9 -39.75 -3.94 38.60
N THR A 10 -39.19 -2.73 38.63
CA THR A 10 -37.73 -2.53 38.79
C THR A 10 -37.35 -2.81 40.24
N ARG A 11 -36.03 -2.94 40.55
CA ARG A 11 -35.51 -3.04 41.88
C ARG A 11 -35.92 -1.88 42.81
N ASN A 12 -36.18 -0.70 42.24
CA ASN A 12 -36.59 0.51 42.94
C ASN A 12 -38.13 0.61 43.07
N GLY A 13 -38.92 -0.43 42.72
CA GLY A 13 -40.36 -0.46 42.85
C GLY A 13 -41.16 0.11 41.69
N ASP A 14 -40.51 0.77 40.75
CA ASP A 14 -41.17 1.39 39.59
C ASP A 14 -41.72 0.36 38.60
N MET A 15 -42.94 0.55 38.12
CA MET A 15 -43.51 -0.26 37.04
C MET A 15 -42.94 0.18 35.70
N LYS A 16 -42.29 -0.75 35.00
CA LYS A 16 -41.87 -0.56 33.61
C LYS A 16 -42.63 -1.47 32.69
N GLU A 17 -42.91 -0.97 31.48
CA GLU A 17 -43.54 -1.76 30.43
C GLU A 17 -42.77 -1.62 29.13
N ALA A 18 -42.76 -2.66 28.33
CA ALA A 18 -42.19 -2.69 27.00
C ALA A 18 -42.82 -3.76 26.11
N TRP A 19 -42.67 -3.58 24.83
CA TRP A 19 -43.02 -4.59 23.83
C TRP A 19 -41.88 -5.59 23.69
N VAL A 20 -42.19 -6.86 23.68
CA VAL A 20 -41.23 -7.97 23.65
C VAL A 20 -41.48 -8.83 22.44
N VAL A 21 -40.42 -9.08 21.67
CA VAL A 21 -40.39 -10.09 20.61
C VAL A 21 -39.75 -11.34 21.20
N ASP A 22 -40.52 -12.42 21.27
CA ASP A 22 -40.10 -13.72 21.78
C ASP A 22 -40.07 -14.71 20.59
N TYR A 23 -38.88 -15.25 20.31
CA TYR A 23 -38.67 -16.12 19.16
C TYR A 23 -37.62 -17.20 19.43
N VAL A 24 -37.63 -18.22 18.58
CA VAL A 24 -36.62 -19.27 18.55
C VAL A 24 -35.78 -19.08 17.28
N ASP A 25 -34.48 -19.17 17.38
CA ASP A 25 -33.55 -19.06 16.25
C ASP A 25 -33.49 -20.38 15.46
N GLN A 26 -32.68 -20.43 14.40
CA GLN A 26 -32.50 -21.61 13.56
C GLN A 26 -31.78 -22.77 14.28
N GLU A 27 -31.15 -22.53 15.43
CA GLU A 27 -30.45 -23.51 16.26
C GLU A 27 -31.38 -24.09 17.35
N GLY A 28 -32.59 -23.55 17.48
CA GLY A 28 -33.57 -23.95 18.49
C GLY A 28 -33.50 -23.17 19.79
N ASP A 29 -32.63 -22.15 19.88
CA ASP A 29 -32.46 -21.33 21.06
C ASP A 29 -33.48 -20.20 21.15
N ARG A 30 -34.05 -20.03 22.34
CA ARG A 30 -35.03 -18.98 22.61
C ARG A 30 -34.40 -17.65 22.93
N HIS A 31 -34.86 -16.58 22.25
CA HIS A 31 -34.39 -15.22 22.41
C HIS A 31 -35.52 -14.24 22.68
N ILE A 32 -35.20 -13.16 23.40
CA ILE A 32 -36.14 -12.11 23.75
C ILE A 32 -35.48 -10.76 23.43
N GLU A 33 -36.12 -9.95 22.57
CA GLU A 33 -35.76 -8.58 22.30
C GLU A 33 -36.84 -7.62 22.81
N THR A 34 -36.45 -6.47 23.41
CA THR A 34 -37.36 -5.51 24.06
C THR A 34 -37.38 -4.19 23.30
N PHE A 35 -38.57 -3.63 23.08
CA PHE A 35 -38.81 -2.39 22.34
C PHE A 35 -39.76 -1.47 23.10
N GLN A 36 -39.58 -0.16 22.95
CA GLN A 36 -40.49 0.83 23.55
C GLN A 36 -41.82 0.93 22.80
N ARG A 37 -41.83 0.74 21.48
CA ARG A 37 -43.01 0.90 20.62
C ARG A 37 -43.43 -0.43 20.01
N LYS A 38 -44.74 -0.65 19.91
CA LYS A 38 -45.32 -1.86 19.29
C LYS A 38 -44.88 -2.00 17.85
N LYS A 39 -44.95 -0.93 17.06
CA LYS A 39 -44.60 -0.91 15.66
C LYS A 39 -43.14 -1.39 15.42
N ASP A 40 -42.19 -0.96 16.28
CA ASP A 40 -40.80 -1.38 16.17
C ASP A 40 -40.61 -2.88 16.48
N ALA A 41 -41.32 -3.38 17.47
CA ALA A 41 -41.35 -4.80 17.82
C ALA A 41 -41.93 -5.65 16.68
N GLU A 42 -43.04 -5.24 16.10
CA GLU A 42 -43.68 -5.95 14.96
C GLU A 42 -42.78 -5.95 13.72
N ALA A 43 -42.19 -4.81 13.34
CA ALA A 43 -41.25 -4.73 12.24
C ALA A 43 -40.02 -5.64 12.48
N ARG A 44 -39.51 -5.64 13.70
CA ARG A 44 -38.40 -6.52 14.06
C ARG A 44 -38.75 -7.98 14.03
N ALA A 45 -39.96 -8.35 14.50
CA ALA A 45 -40.43 -9.72 14.46
C ALA A 45 -40.56 -10.24 13.01
N GLN A 46 -41.11 -9.41 12.11
CA GLN A 46 -41.18 -9.75 10.69
C GLN A 46 -39.80 -9.99 10.09
N GLN A 47 -38.85 -9.09 10.36
CA GLN A 47 -37.47 -9.23 9.88
C GLN A 47 -36.81 -10.51 10.42
N ILE A 48 -36.90 -10.77 11.73
CA ILE A 48 -36.36 -11.98 12.35
C ILE A 48 -37.00 -13.23 11.69
N GLY A 49 -38.31 -13.21 11.42
CA GLY A 49 -38.99 -14.35 10.78
C GLY A 49 -38.47 -14.64 9.37
N VAL A 50 -38.10 -13.61 8.60
CA VAL A 50 -37.46 -13.76 7.30
C VAL A 50 -36.03 -14.30 7.47
N ASP A 51 -35.26 -13.70 8.36
CA ASP A 51 -33.83 -14.02 8.57
C ASP A 51 -33.63 -15.44 9.12
N VAL A 52 -34.50 -15.90 10.06
CA VAL A 52 -34.47 -17.26 10.60
C VAL A 52 -34.81 -18.29 9.51
N ARG A 53 -35.84 -18.03 8.70
CA ARG A 53 -36.18 -18.92 7.57
C ARG A 53 -35.09 -18.99 6.51
N ALA A 54 -34.37 -17.89 6.30
CA ALA A 54 -33.23 -17.82 5.38
C ALA A 54 -31.93 -18.38 5.99
N GLY A 55 -31.90 -18.75 7.26
CA GLY A 55 -30.71 -19.23 7.96
C GLY A 55 -29.65 -18.14 8.18
N ILE A 56 -30.01 -16.85 8.12
CA ILE A 56 -29.12 -15.71 8.23
C ILE A 56 -29.33 -14.88 9.50
N HIS A 57 -30.11 -15.42 10.46
CA HIS A 57 -30.36 -14.73 11.72
C HIS A 57 -29.21 -14.93 12.71
N THR A 58 -28.78 -13.83 13.36
CA THR A 58 -27.89 -13.86 14.52
C THR A 58 -28.54 -13.13 15.68
N ALA A 59 -28.81 -13.86 16.78
CA ALA A 59 -29.43 -13.27 17.95
C ALA A 59 -28.54 -12.17 18.56
N VAL A 60 -29.12 -11.01 18.90
CA VAL A 60 -28.38 -9.88 19.47
C VAL A 60 -27.72 -10.27 20.81
N SER A 61 -28.32 -11.17 21.59
CA SER A 61 -27.76 -11.69 22.85
C SER A 61 -26.43 -12.42 22.63
N LYS A 62 -26.31 -13.27 21.63
CA LYS A 62 -25.14 -14.06 21.26
C LYS A 62 -24.08 -13.23 20.51
N SER A 63 -24.46 -12.12 19.89
CA SER A 63 -23.57 -11.33 19.04
C SER A 63 -22.51 -10.55 19.85
N ILE A 64 -21.27 -10.61 19.40
CA ILE A 64 -20.15 -9.82 19.93
C ILE A 64 -20.17 -8.38 19.37
N THR A 65 -19.43 -7.48 19.99
CA THR A 65 -19.25 -6.11 19.48
C THR A 65 -18.26 -6.05 18.33
N VAL A 66 -18.33 -4.98 17.52
CA VAL A 66 -17.33 -4.70 16.48
C VAL A 66 -15.91 -4.57 17.07
N ALA A 67 -15.78 -4.00 18.28
CA ALA A 67 -14.48 -3.89 18.94
C ALA A 67 -13.89 -5.27 19.29
N GLN A 68 -14.71 -6.17 19.82
CA GLN A 68 -14.30 -7.56 20.09
C GLN A 68 -13.92 -8.29 18.79
N ALA A 69 -14.75 -8.19 17.77
CA ALA A 69 -14.47 -8.79 16.46
C ALA A 69 -13.18 -8.24 15.84
N ALA A 70 -12.90 -6.94 16.02
CA ALA A 70 -11.66 -6.32 15.53
C ALA A 70 -10.42 -6.85 16.28
N ALA A 71 -10.51 -7.06 17.59
CA ALA A 71 -9.44 -7.65 18.39
C ALA A 71 -9.15 -9.09 17.95
N ASP A 72 -10.20 -9.90 17.77
CA ASP A 72 -10.06 -11.28 17.31
C ASP A 72 -9.49 -11.38 15.89
N TRP A 73 -9.94 -10.48 14.99
CA TRP A 73 -9.40 -10.39 13.63
C TRP A 73 -7.92 -10.01 13.61
N ILE A 74 -7.49 -9.03 14.42
CA ILE A 74 -6.06 -8.65 14.52
C ILE A 74 -5.24 -9.82 15.06
N ARG A 75 -5.71 -10.48 16.14
CA ARG A 75 -5.02 -11.65 16.72
C ARG A 75 -4.84 -12.76 15.68
N LYS A 76 -5.85 -13.01 14.86
CA LYS A 76 -5.75 -13.97 13.77
C LYS A 76 -4.72 -13.57 12.73
N VAL A 77 -4.72 -12.31 12.30
CA VAL A 77 -3.75 -11.79 11.30
C VAL A 77 -2.30 -11.94 11.80
N GLU A 78 -2.09 -11.83 13.12
CA GLU A 78 -0.80 -12.05 13.77
C GLU A 78 -0.41 -13.54 13.77
N LEU A 79 -1.37 -14.43 14.07
CA LEU A 79 -1.17 -15.89 14.00
C LEU A 79 -0.94 -16.39 12.56
N ASP A 80 -1.51 -15.72 11.56
CA ASP A 80 -1.28 -16.00 10.14
C ASP A 80 0.13 -15.54 9.67
N GLU A 81 1.02 -15.11 10.57
CA GLU A 81 2.39 -14.65 10.32
C GLU A 81 2.49 -13.59 9.20
N ARG A 82 1.47 -12.73 9.09
CA ARG A 82 1.50 -11.65 8.11
C ARG A 82 2.64 -10.69 8.40
N GLU A 83 3.18 -10.09 7.35
CA GLU A 83 4.24 -9.09 7.48
C GLU A 83 3.91 -8.03 8.54
N LYS A 84 4.88 -7.69 9.39
CA LYS A 84 4.74 -6.67 10.46
C LYS A 84 4.12 -5.36 9.96
N SER A 85 4.49 -4.94 8.74
CA SER A 85 3.92 -3.74 8.10
C SER A 85 2.42 -3.88 7.79
N THR A 86 1.97 -5.06 7.39
CA THR A 86 0.55 -5.34 7.12
C THR A 86 -0.25 -5.34 8.41
N VAL A 87 0.26 -5.98 9.47
CA VAL A 87 -0.35 -5.97 10.80
C VAL A 87 -0.48 -4.54 11.34
N ALA A 88 0.57 -3.72 11.21
CA ALA A 88 0.54 -2.32 11.63
C ALA A 88 -0.55 -1.51 10.90
N HIS A 89 -0.70 -1.68 9.59
CA HIS A 89 -1.77 -1.05 8.82
C HIS A 89 -3.16 -1.53 9.26
N TYR A 90 -3.34 -2.83 9.50
CA TYR A 90 -4.62 -3.36 9.97
C TYR A 90 -4.97 -2.84 11.36
N ARG A 91 -4.00 -2.73 12.27
CA ARG A 91 -4.21 -2.09 13.58
C ARG A 91 -4.64 -0.62 13.44
N GLN A 92 -4.02 0.12 12.52
CA GLN A 92 -4.43 1.51 12.22
C GLN A 92 -5.86 1.57 11.66
N HIS A 93 -6.20 0.68 10.71
CA HIS A 93 -7.57 0.62 10.16
C HIS A 93 -8.59 0.21 11.24
N ALA A 94 -8.24 -0.74 12.11
CA ALA A 94 -9.08 -1.16 13.23
C ALA A 94 -9.38 0.01 14.18
N LYS A 95 -8.42 0.93 14.45
CA LYS A 95 -8.68 2.15 15.24
C LYS A 95 -9.77 3.02 14.60
N HIS A 96 -9.73 3.22 13.28
CA HIS A 96 -10.79 3.98 12.57
C HIS A 96 -12.14 3.29 12.65
N ILE A 97 -12.18 1.96 12.56
CA ILE A 97 -13.41 1.15 12.65
C ILE A 97 -13.98 1.22 14.06
N THR A 98 -13.18 0.93 15.08
CA THR A 98 -13.64 0.86 16.47
C THR A 98 -14.04 2.22 17.04
N ALA A 99 -13.40 3.31 16.62
CA ALA A 99 -13.78 4.66 17.02
C ALA A 99 -15.23 5.03 16.61
N ARG A 100 -15.79 4.42 15.54
CA ARG A 100 -17.10 4.76 15.00
C ARG A 100 -18.17 3.67 15.16
N LEU A 101 -17.75 2.42 15.18
CA LEU A 101 -18.63 1.25 15.21
C LEU A 101 -18.38 0.36 16.43
N GLY A 102 -17.31 0.58 17.21
CA GLY A 102 -16.79 -0.36 18.21
C GLY A 102 -17.81 -0.88 19.19
N ASN A 103 -18.69 -0.01 19.71
CA ASN A 103 -19.70 -0.36 20.71
C ASN A 103 -20.95 -1.06 20.11
N GLN A 104 -21.06 -1.12 18.79
CA GLN A 104 -22.20 -1.77 18.15
C GLN A 104 -22.00 -3.27 18.08
N LYS A 105 -23.06 -4.02 18.36
CA LYS A 105 -23.09 -5.47 18.14
C LYS A 105 -23.14 -5.79 16.65
N LEU A 106 -22.41 -6.82 16.21
CA LEU A 106 -22.37 -7.23 14.80
C LEU A 106 -23.76 -7.50 14.22
N ALA A 107 -24.66 -8.14 15.00
CA ALA A 107 -26.03 -8.43 14.58
C ALA A 107 -26.91 -7.16 14.37
N ARG A 108 -26.44 -5.98 14.82
CA ARG A 108 -27.12 -4.70 14.60
C ARG A 108 -26.54 -3.89 13.45
N LEU A 109 -25.47 -4.38 12.82
CA LEU A 109 -24.93 -3.72 11.66
C LEU A 109 -25.84 -3.95 10.45
N THR A 110 -26.18 -2.88 9.78
CA THR A 110 -26.97 -2.86 8.54
C THR A 110 -26.20 -2.16 7.43
N LYS A 111 -26.56 -2.44 6.17
CA LYS A 111 -25.94 -1.78 5.02
C LYS A 111 -26.01 -0.23 5.12
N PRO A 112 -27.17 0.40 5.46
CA PRO A 112 -27.22 1.86 5.65
C PRO A 112 -26.25 2.36 6.74
N ARG A 113 -26.04 1.58 7.82
CA ARG A 113 -25.08 1.96 8.86
C ARG A 113 -23.65 1.91 8.37
N ILE A 114 -23.31 0.96 7.48
CA ILE A 114 -21.96 0.90 6.87
C ILE A 114 -21.78 2.03 5.84
N GLU A 115 -22.83 2.41 5.11
CA GLU A 115 -22.79 3.56 4.20
C GLU A 115 -22.56 4.86 5.00
N ALA A 116 -23.30 5.11 6.07
CA ALA A 116 -23.04 6.25 6.97
C ALA A 116 -21.62 6.25 7.57
N PHE A 117 -21.10 5.09 7.93
CA PHE A 117 -19.70 4.96 8.34
C PHE A 117 -18.72 5.39 7.24
N CYS A 118 -19.01 5.06 5.98
CA CYS A 118 -18.17 5.48 4.85
C CYS A 118 -18.21 7.00 4.65
N ASP A 119 -19.37 7.63 4.83
CA ASP A 119 -19.51 9.08 4.76
C ASP A 119 -18.72 9.78 5.88
N ASP A 120 -18.81 9.29 7.11
CA ASP A 120 -18.01 9.75 8.26
C ASP A 120 -16.49 9.63 8.01
N LEU A 121 -16.06 8.55 7.35
CA LEU A 121 -14.66 8.38 6.96
C LEU A 121 -14.24 9.42 5.92
N LEU A 122 -15.06 9.63 4.88
CA LEU A 122 -14.76 10.56 3.80
C LEU A 122 -14.72 12.01 4.28
N ALA A 123 -15.47 12.36 5.32
CA ALA A 123 -15.42 13.66 5.95
C ALA A 123 -14.15 13.91 6.79
N SER A 124 -13.47 12.84 7.25
CA SER A 124 -12.39 12.95 8.24
C SER A 124 -11.01 12.50 7.76
N ILE A 125 -10.95 11.65 6.73
CA ILE A 125 -9.70 11.11 6.19
C ILE A 125 -9.70 11.07 4.66
N SER A 126 -8.53 10.90 4.06
CA SER A 126 -8.41 10.84 2.60
C SER A 126 -9.19 9.65 2.00
N ARG A 127 -9.79 9.87 0.82
CA ARG A 127 -10.53 8.82 0.10
C ARG A 127 -9.76 7.50 -0.10
N PRO A 128 -8.45 7.51 -0.45
CA PRO A 128 -7.67 6.27 -0.53
C PRO A 128 -7.57 5.52 0.80
N LEU A 129 -7.41 6.24 1.92
CA LEU A 129 -7.37 5.62 3.26
C LEU A 129 -8.76 5.08 3.65
N ALA A 130 -9.83 5.86 3.42
CA ALA A 130 -11.21 5.43 3.68
C ALA A 130 -11.55 4.11 2.95
N ARG A 131 -11.12 3.98 1.68
CA ARG A 131 -11.27 2.72 0.92
C ARG A 131 -10.52 1.54 1.54
N LYS A 132 -9.30 1.76 2.04
CA LYS A 132 -8.51 0.73 2.73
C LYS A 132 -9.17 0.32 4.04
N VAL A 133 -9.69 1.29 4.81
CA VAL A 133 -10.42 1.03 6.06
C VAL A 133 -11.68 0.20 5.78
N LEU A 134 -12.49 0.56 4.76
CA LEU A 134 -13.66 -0.23 4.34
C LEU A 134 -13.26 -1.65 3.91
N THR A 135 -12.16 -1.82 3.17
CA THR A 135 -11.65 -3.15 2.79
C THR A 135 -11.29 -3.98 4.03
N SER A 136 -10.68 -3.35 5.04
CA SER A 136 -10.36 -4.00 6.31
C SER A 136 -11.63 -4.36 7.10
N LEU A 137 -12.65 -3.49 7.12
CA LEU A 137 -13.95 -3.81 7.73
C LEU A 137 -14.61 -5.02 7.05
N LYS A 138 -14.59 -5.08 5.72
CA LYS A 138 -15.09 -6.26 4.98
C LYS A 138 -14.35 -7.54 5.34
N SER A 139 -13.03 -7.46 5.52
CA SER A 139 -12.21 -8.61 5.94
C SER A 139 -12.52 -9.04 7.37
N LEU A 140 -12.68 -8.09 8.29
CA LEU A 140 -13.10 -8.31 9.68
C LEU A 140 -14.48 -9.01 9.72
N LEU A 141 -15.47 -8.48 9.01
CA LEU A 141 -16.81 -9.06 8.97
C LEU A 141 -16.84 -10.45 8.30
N ARG A 142 -15.99 -10.69 7.32
CA ARG A 142 -15.82 -12.03 6.73
C ARG A 142 -15.23 -13.02 7.74
N ASP A 143 -14.28 -12.60 8.56
CA ASP A 143 -13.72 -13.42 9.63
C ASP A 143 -14.77 -13.71 10.71
N ALA A 144 -15.53 -12.69 11.12
CA ALA A 144 -16.62 -12.82 12.07
C ALA A 144 -17.73 -13.78 11.57
N HIS A 145 -18.09 -13.69 10.29
CA HIS A 145 -19.04 -14.61 9.65
C HIS A 145 -18.51 -16.06 9.65
N ARG A 146 -17.25 -16.26 9.28
CA ARG A 146 -16.64 -17.59 9.27
C ARG A 146 -16.56 -18.22 10.67
N ARG A 147 -16.50 -17.41 11.74
CA ARG A 147 -16.53 -17.85 13.14
C ARG A 147 -17.93 -18.05 13.69
N GLY A 148 -18.98 -17.81 12.89
CA GLY A 148 -20.37 -17.89 13.34
C GLY A 148 -20.84 -16.70 14.20
N ASN A 149 -20.03 -15.64 14.36
CA ASN A 149 -20.38 -14.47 15.16
C ASN A 149 -21.42 -13.55 14.50
N VAL A 150 -21.65 -13.73 13.20
CA VAL A 150 -22.67 -13.05 12.40
C VAL A 150 -23.03 -13.92 11.21
N ALA A 151 -24.32 -13.96 10.86
CA ALA A 151 -24.81 -14.83 9.79
C ALA A 151 -24.45 -14.33 8.37
N GLN A 152 -24.18 -13.04 8.21
CA GLN A 152 -23.82 -12.47 6.90
C GLN A 152 -22.86 -11.25 7.02
N ASN A 153 -22.13 -11.00 5.96
CA ASN A 153 -21.29 -9.80 5.85
C ASN A 153 -22.06 -8.68 5.13
N VAL A 154 -22.66 -7.79 5.89
CA VAL A 154 -23.48 -6.67 5.37
C VAL A 154 -22.69 -5.59 4.61
N ALA A 155 -21.36 -5.64 4.65
CA ALA A 155 -20.51 -4.65 3.98
C ALA A 155 -20.10 -5.07 2.56
N VAL A 156 -20.42 -6.28 2.08
CA VAL A 156 -19.89 -6.84 0.82
C VAL A 156 -20.09 -5.89 -0.36
N ASP A 157 -21.32 -5.39 -0.54
CA ASP A 157 -21.69 -4.56 -1.69
C ASP A 157 -21.42 -3.07 -1.50
N VAL A 158 -21.08 -2.61 -0.28
CA VAL A 158 -20.78 -1.21 -0.02
C VAL A 158 -19.44 -0.85 -0.68
N LYS A 159 -19.39 0.25 -1.41
CA LYS A 159 -18.20 0.71 -2.14
C LYS A 159 -17.99 2.20 -1.98
N ILE A 160 -16.79 2.59 -1.67
CA ILE A 160 -16.36 3.99 -1.81
C ILE A 160 -15.83 4.16 -3.24
N GLY A 161 -16.50 4.99 -4.02
CA GLY A 161 -16.16 5.24 -5.42
C GLY A 161 -14.71 5.69 -5.61
N ILE A 162 -14.14 5.30 -6.75
CA ILE A 162 -12.84 5.82 -7.19
C ILE A 162 -13.14 7.17 -7.85
N ASP A 163 -12.41 8.19 -7.48
CA ASP A 163 -12.42 9.42 -8.25
C ASP A 163 -11.78 9.15 -9.62
N LYS A 164 -12.62 8.90 -10.61
CA LYS A 164 -12.16 8.65 -12.00
C LYS A 164 -11.51 9.87 -12.63
N ARG A 165 -11.82 11.09 -12.13
CA ARG A 165 -11.22 12.35 -12.62
C ARG A 165 -9.78 12.54 -12.12
N GLY A 166 -9.32 11.77 -11.13
CA GLY A 166 -8.05 11.95 -10.42
C GLY A 166 -6.94 10.96 -10.75
N ARG A 167 -7.09 10.01 -11.68
CA ARG A 167 -5.94 9.23 -12.15
C ARG A 167 -5.05 10.11 -13.02
N LYS A 168 -4.21 10.94 -12.38
CA LYS A 168 -3.16 11.67 -13.10
C LYS A 168 -2.21 10.64 -13.71
N LYS A 169 -2.02 10.71 -15.01
CA LYS A 169 -0.91 10.03 -15.70
C LYS A 169 0.39 10.64 -15.19
N LEU A 170 1.39 9.83 -14.92
CA LEU A 170 2.70 10.29 -14.49
C LEU A 170 3.32 11.16 -15.60
N LYS A 171 3.82 12.35 -15.23
CA LYS A 171 4.41 13.31 -16.17
C LYS A 171 5.91 13.42 -15.94
N VAL A 172 6.71 13.35 -17.01
CA VAL A 172 8.14 13.65 -16.99
C VAL A 172 8.32 15.12 -16.60
N GLY A 173 9.28 15.39 -15.73
CA GLY A 173 9.51 16.72 -15.15
C GLY A 173 8.57 17.11 -14.01
N VAL A 174 7.57 16.29 -13.66
CA VAL A 174 6.64 16.52 -12.54
C VAL A 174 6.63 15.35 -11.55
N ASP A 175 6.26 14.17 -12.02
CA ASP A 175 6.19 12.94 -11.22
C ASP A 175 7.41 12.03 -11.47
N ILE A 176 7.97 12.11 -12.67
CA ILE A 176 9.13 11.37 -13.16
C ILE A 176 10.26 12.37 -13.37
N PRO A 177 11.43 12.21 -12.78
CA PRO A 177 12.57 13.08 -13.08
C PRO A 177 12.88 13.13 -14.57
N ALA A 178 13.19 14.32 -15.09
CA ALA A 178 13.67 14.49 -16.45
C ALA A 178 15.14 14.07 -16.58
N PRO A 179 15.65 13.74 -17.76
CA PRO A 179 17.04 13.33 -17.95
C PRO A 179 18.08 14.36 -17.47
N ASP A 180 17.84 15.65 -17.66
CA ASP A 180 18.70 16.73 -17.17
C ASP A 180 18.66 16.87 -15.64
N GLU A 181 17.51 16.60 -15.01
CA GLU A 181 17.37 16.56 -13.56
C GLU A 181 18.18 15.40 -12.95
N ILE A 182 18.16 14.22 -13.59
CA ILE A 182 19.02 13.09 -13.19
C ILE A 182 20.50 13.45 -13.36
N LYS A 183 20.91 14.08 -14.46
CA LYS A 183 22.29 14.52 -14.66
C LYS A 183 22.74 15.46 -13.53
N ARG A 184 21.92 16.47 -13.19
CA ARG A 184 22.21 17.39 -12.08
C ARG A 184 22.30 16.67 -10.74
N LEU A 185 21.34 15.80 -10.44
CA LEU A 185 21.34 15.02 -9.20
C LEU A 185 22.61 14.17 -9.07
N LEU A 186 22.93 13.36 -10.09
CA LEU A 186 24.11 12.48 -10.06
C LEU A 186 25.43 13.21 -10.12
N GLY A 187 25.46 14.44 -10.66
CA GLY A 187 26.62 15.32 -10.65
C GLY A 187 26.87 15.98 -9.28
N THR A 188 25.83 16.16 -8.48
CA THR A 188 25.92 16.80 -7.16
C THR A 188 26.28 15.81 -6.04
N VAL A 189 25.85 14.55 -6.15
CA VAL A 189 26.04 13.56 -5.08
C VAL A 189 27.43 12.96 -5.08
N SER A 190 27.96 12.76 -3.86
CA SER A 190 29.27 12.16 -3.60
C SER A 190 29.19 11.13 -2.47
N GLY A 191 30.32 10.49 -2.15
CA GLY A 191 30.43 9.53 -1.05
C GLY A 191 29.46 8.37 -1.16
N ARG A 192 29.00 7.86 -0.03
CA ARG A 192 28.16 6.64 0.09
C ARG A 192 26.82 6.71 -0.64
N LEU A 193 26.26 7.92 -0.82
CA LEU A 193 24.98 8.10 -1.48
C LEU A 193 25.09 7.91 -3.01
N ARG A 194 26.22 8.28 -3.62
CA ARG A 194 26.44 8.24 -5.07
C ARG A 194 26.24 6.83 -5.66
N PRO A 195 26.95 5.77 -5.21
CA PRO A 195 26.76 4.43 -5.77
C PRO A 195 25.35 3.91 -5.58
N LEU A 196 24.68 4.20 -4.46
CA LEU A 196 23.30 3.84 -4.22
C LEU A 196 22.36 4.51 -5.23
N LEU A 197 22.50 5.83 -5.47
CA LEU A 197 21.62 6.54 -6.40
C LEU A 197 21.86 6.16 -7.86
N ILE A 198 23.11 5.95 -8.27
CA ILE A 198 23.43 5.45 -9.62
C ILE A 198 22.79 4.09 -9.84
N THR A 199 22.94 3.17 -8.90
CA THR A 199 22.32 1.84 -8.99
C THR A 199 20.79 1.95 -9.03
N ALA A 200 20.18 2.73 -8.14
CA ALA A 200 18.72 2.92 -8.11
C ALA A 200 18.18 3.49 -9.45
N THR A 201 18.91 4.47 -10.01
CA THR A 201 18.51 5.18 -11.25
C THR A 201 18.53 4.26 -12.47
N PHE A 202 19.58 3.43 -12.62
CA PHE A 202 19.80 2.63 -13.83
C PHE A 202 19.43 1.14 -13.71
N THR A 203 18.82 0.74 -12.58
CA THR A 203 18.30 -0.63 -12.41
C THR A 203 16.83 -0.66 -12.02
N GLY A 204 16.26 0.47 -11.61
CA GLY A 204 14.86 0.56 -11.21
C GLY A 204 14.47 -0.29 -10.00
N LEU A 205 15.43 -0.69 -9.16
CA LEU A 205 15.19 -1.45 -7.93
C LEU A 205 14.22 -0.71 -7.01
N ARG A 206 13.36 -1.48 -6.34
CA ARG A 206 12.58 -0.93 -5.23
C ARG A 206 13.51 -0.58 -4.06
N ALA A 207 13.19 0.45 -3.30
CA ALA A 207 13.98 0.82 -2.12
C ALA A 207 14.24 -0.35 -1.17
N SER A 208 13.27 -1.26 -1.01
CA SER A 208 13.42 -2.46 -0.17
C SER A 208 14.35 -3.51 -0.80
N GLU A 209 14.38 -3.65 -2.11
CA GLU A 209 15.28 -4.54 -2.85
C GLU A 209 16.72 -3.98 -2.79
N LEU A 210 16.88 -2.69 -3.02
CA LEU A 210 18.18 -2.01 -2.96
C LEU A 210 18.83 -2.14 -1.58
N ARG A 211 18.05 -1.97 -0.50
CA ARG A 211 18.51 -2.11 0.89
C ARG A 211 18.86 -3.55 1.27
N GLY A 212 18.20 -4.54 0.66
CA GLY A 212 18.44 -5.95 0.88
C GLY A 212 19.46 -6.56 -0.09
N LEU A 213 20.03 -5.78 -1.01
CA LEU A 213 20.99 -6.28 -2.01
C LEU A 213 22.32 -6.65 -1.35
N ARG A 214 22.83 -7.85 -1.62
CA ARG A 214 24.11 -8.35 -1.13
C ARG A 214 25.13 -8.46 -2.25
N TRP A 215 26.42 -8.49 -1.92
CA TRP A 215 27.47 -8.65 -2.93
C TRP A 215 27.41 -9.97 -3.68
N GLN A 216 26.92 -11.05 -3.09
CA GLN A 216 26.68 -12.32 -3.78
C GLN A 216 25.64 -12.23 -4.89
N ASP A 217 24.76 -11.23 -4.82
CA ASP A 217 23.68 -10.99 -5.78
C ASP A 217 24.13 -10.10 -6.94
N VAL A 218 25.40 -9.65 -6.94
CA VAL A 218 25.98 -8.72 -7.92
C VAL A 218 27.01 -9.47 -8.76
N ASP A 219 26.66 -9.82 -9.98
CA ASP A 219 27.62 -10.33 -10.96
C ASP A 219 28.24 -9.18 -11.75
N LEU A 220 29.42 -8.73 -11.28
CA LEU A 220 30.19 -7.64 -11.95
C LEU A 220 30.79 -8.10 -13.29
N HIS A 221 30.93 -9.39 -13.53
CA HIS A 221 31.48 -9.93 -14.77
C HIS A 221 30.39 -9.90 -15.87
N ARG A 222 29.20 -10.46 -15.57
CA ARG A 222 28.07 -10.46 -16.49
C ARG A 222 27.30 -9.13 -16.48
N SER A 223 27.60 -8.25 -15.52
CA SER A 223 26.85 -6.99 -15.30
C SER A 223 25.38 -7.24 -15.02
N GLU A 224 25.08 -8.07 -14.04
CA GLU A 224 23.73 -8.50 -13.67
C GLU A 224 23.50 -8.41 -12.15
N LEU A 225 22.28 -8.03 -11.77
CA LEU A 225 21.78 -8.12 -10.39
C LEU A 225 20.74 -9.21 -10.28
N HIS A 226 20.90 -10.11 -9.32
CA HIS A 226 19.96 -11.19 -9.01
C HIS A 226 19.08 -10.80 -7.83
N ILE A 227 17.81 -10.48 -8.07
CA ILE A 227 16.91 -9.99 -7.04
C ILE A 227 16.03 -11.12 -6.55
N HIS A 228 16.23 -11.55 -5.30
CA HIS A 228 15.47 -12.64 -4.66
C HIS A 228 15.01 -12.32 -3.24
N GLN A 229 15.49 -11.22 -2.66
CA GLN A 229 15.13 -10.78 -1.29
C GLN A 229 14.92 -9.27 -1.21
N ARG A 230 14.40 -8.83 -0.08
CA ARG A 230 14.20 -7.41 0.23
C ARG A 230 14.32 -7.15 1.73
N ALA A 231 14.72 -5.95 2.09
CA ALA A 231 14.64 -5.45 3.46
C ALA A 231 13.33 -4.65 3.66
N ASP A 232 12.52 -5.04 4.63
CA ASP A 232 11.29 -4.32 4.96
C ASP A 232 11.58 -3.01 5.72
N ARG A 233 10.51 -2.24 6.06
CA ARG A 233 10.66 -0.98 6.80
C ARG A 233 11.24 -1.13 8.22
N TYR A 234 11.28 -2.33 8.76
CA TYR A 234 11.82 -2.67 10.07
C TYR A 234 13.23 -3.29 9.99
N ASN A 235 13.89 -3.18 8.83
CA ASN A 235 15.20 -3.76 8.54
C ASN A 235 15.22 -5.30 8.66
N THR A 236 14.08 -5.95 8.45
CA THR A 236 13.99 -7.41 8.41
C THR A 236 14.08 -7.88 6.96
N ILE A 237 15.00 -8.84 6.69
CA ILE A 237 15.08 -9.50 5.39
C ILE A 237 13.89 -10.43 5.23
N GLY A 238 13.27 -10.39 4.07
CA GLY A 238 12.14 -11.22 3.73
C GLY A 238 12.07 -11.55 2.24
N LYS A 239 11.26 -12.55 1.92
CA LYS A 239 10.99 -12.95 0.54
C LYS A 239 10.33 -11.81 -0.24
N LEU A 240 10.47 -11.83 -1.54
CA LEU A 240 9.76 -10.94 -2.46
C LEU A 240 8.25 -11.23 -2.41
N LYS A 241 7.44 -10.21 -2.71
CA LYS A 241 5.96 -10.30 -2.61
C LYS A 241 5.32 -11.18 -3.68
N SER A 242 6.02 -11.50 -4.75
CA SER A 242 5.54 -12.33 -5.86
C SER A 242 6.73 -13.01 -6.54
N GLU A 243 6.51 -14.13 -7.20
CA GLU A 243 7.51 -14.81 -8.03
C GLU A 243 8.03 -13.89 -9.13
N ALA A 244 7.17 -13.11 -9.78
CA ALA A 244 7.59 -12.15 -10.81
C ALA A 244 8.55 -11.06 -10.30
N ALA A 245 8.65 -10.86 -8.98
CA ALA A 245 9.62 -9.94 -8.39
C ALA A 245 11.02 -10.55 -8.33
N GLN A 246 11.14 -11.87 -8.37
CA GLN A 246 12.42 -12.58 -8.51
C GLN A 246 12.86 -12.48 -9.97
N ARG A 247 13.99 -11.84 -10.19
CA ARG A 247 14.44 -11.50 -11.54
C ARG A 247 15.90 -11.15 -11.58
N THR A 248 16.48 -11.25 -12.77
CA THR A 248 17.82 -10.74 -13.08
C THR A 248 17.67 -9.42 -13.85
N ILE A 249 18.42 -8.40 -13.45
CA ILE A 249 18.41 -7.07 -14.07
C ILE A 249 19.80 -6.82 -14.63
N PRO A 250 19.94 -6.64 -15.96
CA PRO A 250 21.21 -6.22 -16.56
C PRO A 250 21.46 -4.74 -16.25
N PHE A 251 22.73 -4.38 -16.08
CA PHE A 251 23.15 -2.98 -15.88
C PHE A 251 24.34 -2.59 -16.77
N GLY A 252 24.45 -1.30 -17.05
CA GLY A 252 25.46 -0.75 -17.95
C GLY A 252 26.82 -0.52 -17.29
N PRO A 253 27.82 -0.09 -18.09
CA PRO A 253 29.20 0.15 -17.62
C PRO A 253 29.29 1.17 -16.48
N LEU A 254 28.44 2.21 -16.46
CA LEU A 254 28.42 3.19 -15.39
C LEU A 254 28.15 2.54 -14.03
N VAL A 255 27.09 1.73 -13.91
CA VAL A 255 26.76 1.02 -12.68
C VAL A 255 27.87 0.04 -12.32
N ARG A 256 28.40 -0.71 -13.29
CA ARG A 256 29.49 -1.67 -13.07
C ARG A 256 30.74 -1.00 -12.48
N ASN A 257 31.20 0.09 -13.08
CA ASN A 257 32.40 0.79 -12.63
C ASN A 257 32.16 1.41 -11.24
N THR A 258 31.03 2.05 -11.05
CA THR A 258 30.65 2.60 -9.75
C THR A 258 30.59 1.54 -8.65
N LEU A 259 30.03 0.35 -8.92
CA LEU A 259 30.00 -0.74 -7.94
C LEU A 259 31.38 -1.35 -7.70
N ARG A 260 32.28 -1.39 -8.71
CA ARG A 260 33.66 -1.82 -8.52
C ARG A 260 34.43 -0.86 -7.60
N GLU A 261 34.36 0.44 -7.89
CA GLU A 261 34.98 1.50 -7.07
C GLU A 261 34.41 1.44 -5.64
N TRP A 262 33.10 1.38 -5.51
CA TRP A 262 32.42 1.29 -4.22
C TRP A 262 32.85 0.05 -3.42
N LYS A 263 33.06 -1.10 -4.08
CA LYS A 263 33.55 -2.32 -3.42
C LYS A 263 34.94 -2.16 -2.85
N LEU A 264 35.79 -1.33 -3.46
CA LEU A 264 37.14 -1.03 -2.98
C LEU A 264 37.12 -0.03 -1.81
N GLU A 265 36.29 0.99 -1.90
CA GLU A 265 36.15 2.04 -0.90
C GLU A 265 35.26 1.64 0.28
N TYR A 266 34.52 0.55 0.14
CA TYR A 266 33.51 0.08 1.07
C TYR A 266 33.98 0.07 2.53
N PRO A 267 33.27 0.76 3.45
CA PRO A 267 33.60 0.69 4.86
C PRO A 267 33.41 -0.74 5.36
N ARG A 268 34.52 -1.43 5.58
CA ARG A 268 34.52 -2.77 6.15
C ARG A 268 34.02 -2.69 7.59
N PRO A 269 33.08 -3.56 8.03
CA PRO A 269 32.67 -3.56 9.42
C PRO A 269 33.91 -3.74 10.32
N PHE A 270 34.03 -2.88 11.31
CA PHE A 270 35.02 -3.02 12.38
C PHE A 270 34.48 -4.10 13.34
N VAL A 271 35.11 -5.25 13.36
CA VAL A 271 34.93 -6.22 14.43
C VAL A 271 36.32 -6.36 15.08
N GLU A 272 36.42 -5.83 16.31
CA GLU A 272 37.60 -5.95 17.19
C GLU A 272 38.95 -5.91 16.46
N GLU A 273 39.40 -4.72 16.09
CA GLU A 273 40.74 -4.40 15.55
C GLU A 273 41.13 -5.02 14.20
N VAL A 274 40.34 -5.90 13.60
CA VAL A 274 40.66 -6.51 12.32
C VAL A 274 39.62 -6.16 11.26
N ARG A 275 40.08 -5.50 10.16
CA ARG A 275 39.24 -5.30 8.96
C ARG A 275 38.98 -6.67 8.32
N GLN A 276 37.75 -7.15 8.41
CA GLN A 276 37.37 -8.37 7.73
C GLN A 276 37.27 -8.17 6.21
N PRO A 277 37.67 -9.15 5.39
CA PRO A 277 37.45 -9.09 3.95
C PRO A 277 35.98 -9.04 3.62
N HIS A 278 35.64 -8.50 2.44
CA HIS A 278 34.25 -8.53 1.96
C HIS A 278 33.74 -9.96 1.85
N GLN A 279 32.73 -10.26 2.64
CA GLN A 279 32.02 -11.54 2.51
C GLN A 279 30.87 -11.37 1.51
N ALA A 280 30.57 -12.43 0.78
CA ALA A 280 29.51 -12.45 -0.22
C ALA A 280 28.12 -12.06 0.38
N GLU A 281 27.93 -12.31 1.66
CA GLU A 281 26.70 -12.03 2.40
C GLU A 281 26.52 -10.57 2.80
N HIS A 282 27.59 -9.74 2.74
CA HIS A 282 27.49 -8.33 3.13
C HIS A 282 26.58 -7.54 2.19
N TYR A 283 25.85 -6.58 2.75
CA TYR A 283 25.01 -5.67 1.95
C TYR A 283 25.85 -4.78 1.05
N VAL A 284 25.35 -4.48 -0.15
CA VAL A 284 26.02 -3.56 -1.08
C VAL A 284 25.97 -2.12 -0.55
N PHE A 285 24.87 -1.72 0.08
CA PHE A 285 24.64 -0.38 0.62
C PHE A 285 24.28 -0.44 2.11
N PRO A 286 25.25 -0.77 2.99
CA PRO A 286 24.98 -0.89 4.42
C PRO A 286 24.89 0.45 5.12
N SER A 287 24.48 0.45 6.38
CA SER A 287 24.68 1.55 7.33
C SER A 287 26.15 1.73 7.71
N VAL A 288 26.46 2.70 8.54
CA VAL A 288 27.83 2.90 9.08
C VAL A 288 28.28 1.70 9.90
N SER A 289 27.34 1.01 10.58
CA SER A 289 27.61 -0.19 11.36
C SER A 289 27.70 -1.49 10.53
N GLY A 290 27.54 -1.44 9.21
CA GLY A 290 27.53 -2.63 8.36
C GLY A 290 26.16 -3.28 8.19
N GLU A 291 25.16 -2.83 8.94
CA GLU A 291 23.80 -3.34 8.93
C GLU A 291 22.94 -2.75 7.79
N ILE A 292 21.70 -3.20 7.66
CA ILE A 292 20.74 -2.64 6.69
C ILE A 292 20.51 -1.15 6.97
N GLU A 293 20.79 -0.31 5.98
CA GLU A 293 20.56 1.14 6.09
C GLU A 293 19.08 1.48 6.24
N HIS A 294 18.74 2.41 7.12
CA HIS A 294 17.35 2.82 7.32
C HIS A 294 16.80 3.59 6.12
N LEU A 295 15.57 3.24 5.72
CA LEU A 295 14.90 3.92 4.61
C LEU A 295 14.78 5.44 4.83
N SER A 296 14.53 5.87 6.06
CA SER A 296 14.44 7.29 6.44
C SER A 296 15.77 8.04 6.28
N THR A 297 16.91 7.38 6.53
CA THR A 297 18.24 7.96 6.32
C THR A 297 18.49 8.18 4.83
N ILE A 298 18.23 7.16 4.01
CA ILE A 298 18.35 7.27 2.54
C ILE A 298 17.43 8.38 2.00
N ALA A 299 16.18 8.41 2.48
CA ALA A 299 15.20 9.40 2.02
C ALA A 299 15.62 10.83 2.36
N ARG A 300 16.13 11.08 3.58
CA ARG A 300 16.65 12.40 3.98
C ARG A 300 17.87 12.80 3.15
N ALA A 301 18.83 11.88 2.99
CA ALA A 301 20.02 12.13 2.18
C ALA A 301 19.67 12.46 0.72
N LEU A 302 18.71 11.73 0.14
CA LEU A 302 18.20 11.99 -1.21
C LEU A 302 17.51 13.36 -1.30
N GLN A 303 16.68 13.75 -0.33
CA GLN A 303 16.04 15.07 -0.30
C GLN A 303 17.07 16.20 -0.23
N THR A 304 18.08 16.06 0.64
CA THR A 304 19.18 17.04 0.72
C THR A 304 19.92 17.15 -0.61
N ALA A 305 20.27 16.02 -1.24
CA ALA A 305 20.93 16.00 -2.54
C ALA A 305 20.08 16.66 -3.65
N MET A 306 18.78 16.46 -3.66
CA MET A 306 17.86 17.11 -4.60
C MET A 306 17.82 18.62 -4.41
N ILE A 307 17.77 19.10 -3.16
CA ILE A 307 17.81 20.53 -2.86
C ILE A 307 19.15 21.13 -3.32
N GLN A 308 20.25 20.47 -3.06
CA GLN A 308 21.58 20.90 -3.51
C GLN A 308 21.72 20.92 -5.03
N ALA A 309 21.07 19.99 -5.74
CA ALA A 309 21.00 19.94 -7.19
C ALA A 309 20.01 20.96 -7.81
N GLY A 310 19.36 21.80 -7.00
CA GLY A 310 18.35 22.75 -7.47
C GLY A 310 17.04 22.10 -7.92
N LEU A 311 16.79 20.86 -7.48
CA LEU A 311 15.55 20.12 -7.79
C LEU A 311 14.52 20.35 -6.68
N THR A 312 13.94 21.54 -6.67
CA THR A 312 13.06 22.01 -5.58
C THR A 312 11.70 22.46 -6.11
N VAL A 313 10.73 22.45 -5.21
CA VAL A 313 9.40 23.04 -5.38
C VAL A 313 9.07 23.88 -4.14
N ALA A 314 8.21 24.88 -4.29
CA ALA A 314 7.72 25.62 -3.13
C ALA A 314 6.98 24.66 -2.19
N ALA A 315 7.37 24.67 -0.91
CA ALA A 315 6.68 23.86 0.11
C ALA A 315 5.29 24.42 0.36
N THR A 316 4.30 23.53 0.49
CA THR A 316 2.93 23.91 0.80
C THR A 316 2.44 23.21 2.07
N ASP A 317 1.55 23.86 2.81
CA ASP A 317 0.86 23.24 3.95
C ASP A 317 -0.20 22.23 3.50
N LYS A 318 -0.98 21.71 4.46
CA LYS A 318 -2.04 20.72 4.20
C LYS A 318 -3.19 21.27 3.34
N ASP A 319 -3.35 22.58 3.30
CA ASP A 319 -4.39 23.28 2.55
C ASP A 319 -3.88 23.79 1.20
N GLY A 320 -2.61 23.48 0.85
CA GLY A 320 -1.98 23.85 -0.42
C GLY A 320 -1.44 25.29 -0.45
N LYS A 321 -1.37 25.99 0.69
CA LYS A 321 -0.81 27.33 0.77
C LYS A 321 0.72 27.26 0.87
N PRO A 322 1.47 28.17 0.19
CA PRO A 322 2.91 28.24 0.31
C PRO A 322 3.34 28.45 1.77
N ILE A 323 4.31 27.66 2.21
CA ILE A 323 5.00 27.85 3.49
C ILE A 323 6.05 28.92 3.28
N VAL A 324 6.08 29.93 4.15
CA VAL A 324 7.10 30.98 4.19
C VAL A 324 7.91 30.89 5.49
N ASP A 325 9.16 31.31 5.44
CA ASP A 325 10.02 31.44 6.63
C ASP A 325 9.67 32.69 7.46
N GLU A 326 10.40 32.90 8.55
CA GLU A 326 10.21 34.06 9.44
C GLU A 326 10.41 35.41 8.74
N LEU A 327 11.09 35.42 7.59
CA LEU A 327 11.34 36.62 6.77
C LEU A 327 10.35 36.77 5.61
N GLY A 328 9.29 35.93 5.57
CA GLY A 328 8.27 35.94 4.51
C GLY A 328 8.75 35.34 3.17
N LYS A 329 9.90 34.66 3.12
CA LYS A 329 10.41 34.03 1.90
C LYS A 329 9.85 32.62 1.74
N PRO A 330 9.56 32.16 0.49
CA PRO A 330 9.09 30.81 0.26
C PRO A 330 10.09 29.77 0.74
N VAL A 331 9.63 28.77 1.51
CA VAL A 331 10.40 27.60 1.87
C VAL A 331 10.37 26.62 0.69
N PHE A 332 11.50 26.05 0.35
CA PHE A 332 11.61 25.07 -0.74
C PHE A 332 11.81 23.67 -0.17
N ALA A 333 11.11 22.70 -0.77
CA ALA A 333 11.23 21.29 -0.49
C ALA A 333 11.80 20.54 -1.72
N ALA A 334 12.35 19.35 -1.51
CA ALA A 334 12.78 18.50 -2.60
C ALA A 334 11.60 18.16 -3.53
N LYS A 335 11.80 18.29 -4.83
CA LYS A 335 10.78 18.04 -5.86
C LYS A 335 10.29 16.59 -5.84
N TYR A 336 11.18 15.64 -5.59
CA TYR A 336 10.89 14.22 -5.50
C TYR A 336 11.21 13.69 -4.11
N THR A 337 10.26 13.05 -3.45
CA THR A 337 10.36 12.73 -2.01
C THR A 337 10.98 11.37 -1.70
N GLY A 338 11.30 10.54 -2.70
CA GLY A 338 11.83 9.20 -2.42
C GLY A 338 12.38 8.48 -3.65
N LEU A 339 13.08 7.37 -3.40
CA LEU A 339 13.71 6.51 -4.41
C LEU A 339 12.73 5.99 -5.49
N HIS A 340 11.42 6.03 -5.22
CA HIS A 340 10.42 5.57 -6.18
C HIS A 340 10.37 6.45 -7.44
N ALA A 341 10.71 7.73 -7.32
CA ALA A 341 10.85 8.63 -8.47
C ALA A 341 11.97 8.17 -9.42
N LEU A 342 13.10 7.69 -8.88
CA LEU A 342 14.19 7.13 -9.70
C LEU A 342 13.76 5.85 -10.42
N ARG A 343 12.92 5.04 -9.79
CA ARG A 343 12.34 3.86 -10.43
C ARG A 343 11.34 4.25 -11.54
N HIS A 344 10.59 5.32 -11.37
CA HIS A 344 9.76 5.88 -12.44
C HIS A 344 10.62 6.40 -13.60
N PHE A 345 11.74 7.05 -13.29
CA PHE A 345 12.71 7.43 -14.31
C PHE A 345 13.25 6.22 -15.07
N TYR A 346 13.69 5.17 -14.39
CA TYR A 346 14.16 3.95 -15.04
C TYR A 346 13.10 3.34 -15.98
N ALA A 347 11.85 3.29 -15.54
CA ALA A 347 10.75 2.80 -16.37
C ALA A 347 10.56 3.66 -17.62
N SER A 348 10.55 4.99 -17.46
CA SER A 348 10.47 5.93 -18.59
C SER A 348 11.66 5.79 -19.53
N TRP A 349 12.87 5.68 -19.01
CA TRP A 349 14.09 5.47 -19.77
C TRP A 349 14.09 4.14 -20.54
N CYS A 350 13.57 3.06 -19.96
CA CYS A 350 13.37 1.79 -20.66
C CYS A 350 12.38 1.89 -21.83
N ILE A 351 11.40 2.79 -21.74
CA ILE A 351 10.28 2.92 -22.68
C ILE A 351 10.59 3.91 -23.81
N ASN A 352 11.25 5.05 -23.48
CA ASN A 352 11.53 6.11 -24.44
C ASN A 352 12.30 5.59 -25.66
N SER A 353 12.09 6.25 -26.80
CA SER A 353 12.77 5.94 -28.06
C SER A 353 14.29 6.09 -27.95
N HIS A 354 15.03 5.41 -28.81
CA HIS A 354 16.49 5.58 -28.91
C HIS A 354 16.86 7.01 -29.27
N GLN A 355 16.03 7.69 -30.07
CA GLN A 355 16.26 9.10 -30.46
C GLN A 355 16.21 10.04 -29.25
N ASP A 356 15.36 9.74 -28.27
CA ASP A 356 15.23 10.47 -27.00
C ASP A 356 16.21 9.97 -25.91
N GLY A 357 17.18 9.13 -26.28
CA GLY A 357 18.17 8.56 -25.38
C GLY A 357 17.64 7.46 -24.48
N GLY A 358 16.49 6.85 -24.82
CA GLY A 358 15.90 5.71 -24.15
C GLY A 358 16.38 4.36 -24.69
N LEU A 359 15.77 3.27 -24.19
CA LEU A 359 16.10 1.90 -24.57
C LEU A 359 15.05 1.25 -25.49
N GLU A 360 13.93 1.90 -25.72
CA GLU A 360 12.82 1.47 -26.59
C GLU A 360 12.39 0.00 -26.40
N LEU A 361 12.31 -0.41 -25.12
CA LEU A 361 12.04 -1.80 -24.77
C LEU A 361 10.56 -2.13 -24.89
N PRO A 362 10.23 -3.33 -25.39
CA PRO A 362 8.85 -3.80 -25.41
C PRO A 362 8.22 -3.82 -24.00
N PRO A 363 6.90 -3.59 -23.87
CA PRO A 363 6.21 -3.53 -22.58
C PRO A 363 6.45 -4.75 -21.69
N LYS A 364 6.57 -5.93 -22.28
CA LYS A 364 6.84 -7.19 -21.55
C LYS A 364 8.24 -7.22 -20.92
N VAL A 365 9.23 -6.68 -21.62
CA VAL A 365 10.60 -6.57 -21.10
C VAL A 365 10.65 -5.55 -19.97
N VAL A 366 9.98 -4.39 -20.11
CA VAL A 366 9.84 -3.39 -19.05
C VAL A 366 9.15 -4.00 -17.82
N GLN A 367 8.06 -4.75 -18.01
CA GLN A 367 7.38 -5.49 -16.94
C GLN A 367 8.36 -6.39 -16.17
N ALA A 368 9.13 -7.20 -16.90
CA ALA A 368 10.08 -8.15 -16.32
C ALA A 368 11.18 -7.43 -15.53
N ARG A 369 11.82 -6.41 -16.12
CA ARG A 369 12.87 -5.60 -15.46
C ARG A 369 12.37 -4.92 -14.18
N LEU A 370 11.13 -4.42 -14.20
CA LEU A 370 10.50 -3.81 -13.02
C LEU A 370 10.00 -4.86 -12.00
N GLY A 371 9.84 -6.12 -12.37
CA GLY A 371 9.27 -7.15 -11.50
C GLY A 371 7.82 -6.83 -11.13
N HIS A 372 7.00 -6.46 -12.11
CA HIS A 372 5.56 -6.28 -11.97
C HIS A 372 4.85 -7.62 -12.16
N ALA A 373 3.98 -7.99 -11.24
CA ALA A 373 3.24 -9.25 -11.30
C ALA A 373 2.31 -9.37 -12.52
N SER A 374 1.92 -8.24 -13.13
CA SER A 374 1.01 -8.18 -14.26
C SER A 374 1.45 -7.11 -15.24
N ILE A 375 1.28 -7.39 -16.55
CA ILE A 375 1.51 -6.41 -17.63
C ILE A 375 0.57 -5.22 -17.48
N VAL A 376 -0.65 -5.43 -16.99
CA VAL A 376 -1.65 -4.39 -16.73
C VAL A 376 -1.08 -3.32 -15.78
N MET A 377 -0.32 -3.71 -14.75
CA MET A 377 0.32 -2.76 -13.84
C MET A 377 1.31 -1.85 -14.58
N THR A 378 2.07 -2.39 -15.54
CA THR A 378 3.01 -1.62 -16.36
C THR A 378 2.27 -0.67 -17.30
N LEU A 379 1.27 -1.16 -18.02
CA LEU A 379 0.50 -0.38 -18.97
C LEU A 379 -0.39 0.67 -18.30
N ASP A 380 -1.04 0.35 -17.18
CA ASP A 380 -1.83 1.32 -16.41
C ASP A 380 -0.99 2.49 -15.90
N THR A 381 0.29 2.22 -15.57
CA THR A 381 1.19 3.23 -15.00
C THR A 381 1.95 4.00 -16.07
N TYR A 382 2.47 3.31 -17.09
CA TYR A 382 3.42 3.85 -18.05
C TYR A 382 2.97 3.74 -19.51
N GLY A 383 1.82 3.14 -19.81
CA GLY A 383 1.36 2.90 -21.18
C GLY A 383 1.29 4.16 -22.06
N HIS A 384 1.08 5.31 -21.43
CA HIS A 384 1.04 6.60 -22.11
C HIS A 384 2.43 7.17 -22.50
N LEU A 385 3.51 6.56 -22.02
CA LEU A 385 4.90 6.96 -22.33
C LEU A 385 5.48 6.17 -23.51
N PHE A 386 4.83 5.07 -23.93
CA PHE A 386 5.29 4.31 -25.08
C PHE A 386 5.22 5.17 -26.33
N PRO A 387 6.30 5.16 -27.15
CA PRO A 387 6.31 5.87 -28.41
C PRO A 387 5.10 5.45 -29.25
N ARG A 388 4.47 6.40 -29.89
CA ARG A 388 3.51 6.18 -30.96
C ARG A 388 4.26 6.41 -32.23
N GLY A 389 4.33 5.40 -33.11
CA GLY A 389 4.90 5.53 -34.43
C GLY A 389 4.12 6.54 -35.26
N ASP A 390 4.69 6.96 -36.39
CA ASP A 390 3.93 7.61 -37.44
C ASP A 390 3.10 6.54 -38.12
N ASP A 391 1.86 6.36 -37.66
CA ASP A 391 0.94 5.31 -38.14
C ASP A 391 0.84 5.33 -39.67
N GLY A 392 0.92 6.50 -40.35
CA GLY A 392 0.84 6.63 -41.81
C GLY A 392 2.09 6.10 -42.52
N ALA A 393 3.28 6.47 -42.08
CA ALA A 393 4.54 6.03 -42.67
C ALA A 393 4.80 4.53 -42.38
N GLU A 394 4.48 4.05 -41.17
CA GLU A 394 4.63 2.64 -40.81
C GLU A 394 3.68 1.74 -41.59
N LEU A 395 2.40 2.13 -41.77
CA LEU A 395 1.44 1.40 -42.58
C LEU A 395 1.88 1.34 -44.04
N ALA A 396 2.29 2.46 -44.62
CA ALA A 396 2.77 2.49 -46.00
C ALA A 396 4.01 1.61 -46.22
N ALA A 397 4.95 1.62 -45.25
CA ALA A 397 6.13 0.76 -45.31
C ALA A 397 5.76 -0.74 -45.18
N ALA A 398 4.84 -1.07 -44.30
CA ALA A 398 4.37 -2.44 -44.06
C ALA A 398 3.60 -2.98 -45.27
N GLU A 399 2.70 -2.17 -45.88
CA GLU A 399 1.97 -2.51 -47.10
C GLU A 399 2.94 -2.77 -48.26
N LYS A 400 3.93 -1.90 -48.46
CA LYS A 400 4.95 -2.08 -49.45
C LYS A 400 5.77 -3.35 -49.27
N ALA A 401 6.15 -3.64 -48.02
CA ALA A 401 6.92 -4.86 -47.70
C ALA A 401 6.10 -6.15 -47.86
N LEU A 402 4.78 -6.09 -47.60
CA LEU A 402 3.87 -7.23 -47.78
C LEU A 402 3.60 -7.55 -49.25
N LEU A 403 3.61 -6.53 -50.09
CA LEU A 403 3.25 -6.64 -51.52
C LEU A 403 4.49 -6.80 -52.44
N ALA A 404 5.69 -6.72 -51.91
CA ALA A 404 6.95 -6.96 -52.60
C ALA A 404 7.28 -8.47 -52.62
#